data_330fe84a674417e55aeed2b8b33afa1a
#
_entry.id   330fe84a674417e55aeed2b8b33afa1a
#
_cell.length_a   1.000
_cell.length_b   1.000
_cell.length_c   1.000
_cell.angle_alpha   90.00
_cell.angle_beta   90.00
_cell.angle_gamma   90.00
#
_symmetry.space_group_name_H-M   'P 1'
#
loop_
_entity.id
_entity.type
_entity.pdbx_description
1 polymer ?
#
loop_
_entity_poly.entity_id
_entity_poly.type
_entity_poly.pdbx_seq_one_letter_code
_entity_poly.pdbx_strand_id
1 'polypeptide(L)'
;MKTTLLFISCFIGIIARAQQTSLQYFRPNSQLGINIFEPTKNDTTSFTKMKVRVGGNFTQDFQGLSHHNNATPVLINNVNANQLIGITNGFNRAMANLNIDVQLADGIRMNLTMYLSSRHHEETWVKGGYVQLDKLLFLKSPFIDRIMQNITIKAGDYEVDYGDQHFRRSDGGNTIYNPFIENYIMDEFATEIGGEIYFHPKNGFIAMIGVTNGELNPTVVAPSATDAATGKTNRYAPAFHGKVGIDRQLSKDLRFRLTGSFYADKSAASNTLFFGDRTGSHYFLVMENTAADVVDNAWSGRYNPQYSEQVTTFMINPFIKFKGLEFFGTYENARGRTITQENMRTTYQYAADLLYRFPARNEHFWVGARFNSVKAGLPIIANDVNITRAVGSAGWFLTKNIMLKGEYVNQVYKNFALTDIRSGGKFNGWMMEAVVAF
;
A
#
# COMPACT_ATOMS: atom_id res chain seq x y z
N MET A 1 -51.36 -20.15 19.97
CA MET A 1 -51.22 -19.47 18.68
C MET A 1 -50.98 -17.94 18.73
N LYS A 2 -51.36 -17.21 19.78
CA LYS A 2 -51.17 -15.75 19.86
C LYS A 2 -49.74 -15.31 20.26
N THR A 3 -48.98 -16.14 20.96
CA THR A 3 -47.63 -15.85 21.42
C THR A 3 -46.55 -16.07 20.33
N THR A 4 -46.81 -16.97 19.38
CA THR A 4 -45.86 -17.23 18.26
C THR A 4 -45.87 -16.13 17.20
N LEU A 5 -47.02 -15.41 17.05
CA LEU A 5 -47.10 -14.28 16.12
C LEU A 5 -46.34 -13.04 16.62
N LEU A 6 -46.21 -12.88 17.95
CA LEU A 6 -45.46 -11.74 18.53
C LEU A 6 -43.95 -11.87 18.34
N PHE A 7 -43.41 -13.10 18.36
CA PHE A 7 -41.99 -13.35 18.10
C PHE A 7 -41.61 -13.14 16.63
N ILE A 8 -42.48 -13.45 15.69
CA ILE A 8 -42.26 -13.25 14.26
C ILE A 8 -42.34 -11.76 13.91
N SER A 9 -43.21 -10.98 14.54
CA SER A 9 -43.30 -9.53 14.31
C SER A 9 -42.08 -8.75 14.87
N CYS A 10 -41.47 -9.24 15.96
CA CYS A 10 -40.21 -8.65 16.47
C CYS A 10 -38.99 -8.96 15.57
N PHE A 11 -38.97 -10.09 14.86
CA PHE A 11 -37.86 -10.41 13.92
C PHE A 11 -37.97 -9.65 12.58
N ILE A 12 -39.16 -9.26 12.16
CA ILE A 12 -39.36 -8.48 10.92
C ILE A 12 -39.03 -6.99 11.12
N GLY A 13 -39.00 -6.49 12.36
CA GLY A 13 -38.62 -5.12 12.69
C GLY A 13 -37.08 -4.82 12.67
N ILE A 14 -36.23 -5.85 12.55
CA ILE A 14 -34.76 -5.71 12.59
C ILE A 14 -34.13 -5.84 11.19
N ILE A 15 -34.88 -5.62 10.11
CA ILE A 15 -34.27 -5.22 8.85
C ILE A 15 -34.04 -3.69 8.89
N ALA A 16 -33.41 -3.21 9.95
CA ALA A 16 -32.74 -1.94 9.90
C ALA A 16 -31.66 -2.11 8.82
N ARG A 17 -31.89 -1.54 7.65
CA ARG A 17 -30.83 -1.38 6.66
C ARG A 17 -29.75 -0.56 7.36
N ALA A 18 -28.74 -1.22 7.92
CA ALA A 18 -27.53 -0.59 8.38
C ALA A 18 -26.79 -0.09 7.13
N GLN A 19 -27.38 0.89 6.46
CA GLN A 19 -26.73 1.56 5.35
C GLN A 19 -25.66 2.45 5.95
N GLN A 20 -24.42 2.16 5.68
CA GLN A 20 -23.30 3.00 6.08
C GLN A 20 -23.57 4.45 5.69
N THR A 21 -23.41 5.36 6.65
CA THR A 21 -23.63 6.79 6.42
C THR A 21 -22.63 7.32 5.40
N SER A 22 -23.12 7.94 4.33
CA SER A 22 -22.24 8.65 3.37
C SER A 22 -21.59 9.84 4.03
N LEU A 23 -20.26 9.91 3.90
CA LEU A 23 -19.43 11.03 4.35
C LEU A 23 -18.80 11.73 3.15
N GLN A 24 -18.55 13.05 3.27
CA GLN A 24 -17.94 13.83 2.21
C GLN A 24 -16.47 13.41 1.98
N TYR A 25 -16.06 13.35 0.71
CA TYR A 25 -14.66 13.17 0.26
C TYR A 25 -13.99 11.85 0.69
N PHE A 26 -14.75 10.86 1.12
CA PHE A 26 -14.21 9.55 1.45
C PHE A 26 -14.29 8.59 0.26
N ARG A 27 -13.20 7.87 0.00
CA ARG A 27 -13.17 6.77 -0.95
C ARG A 27 -14.09 5.64 -0.46
N PRO A 28 -14.98 5.09 -1.30
CA PRO A 28 -15.80 3.94 -0.91
C PRO A 28 -14.94 2.72 -0.56
N ASN A 29 -15.17 2.12 0.61
CA ASN A 29 -14.52 0.89 1.03
C ASN A 29 -15.27 -0.33 0.47
N SER A 30 -15.26 -0.48 -0.85
CA SER A 30 -15.98 -1.50 -1.60
C SER A 30 -15.47 -1.55 -3.05
N GLN A 31 -16.05 -2.40 -3.88
CA GLN A 31 -15.82 -2.41 -5.33
C GLN A 31 -15.93 -1.02 -5.98
N LEU A 32 -16.78 -0.14 -5.46
CA LEU A 32 -16.96 1.22 -5.98
C LEU A 32 -15.73 2.12 -5.75
N GLY A 33 -14.82 1.74 -4.87
CA GLY A 33 -13.57 2.45 -4.62
C GLY A 33 -12.41 2.06 -5.55
N ILE A 34 -12.60 1.08 -6.43
CA ILE A 34 -11.55 0.63 -7.35
C ILE A 34 -11.21 1.74 -8.34
N ASN A 35 -9.91 1.93 -8.59
CA ASN A 35 -9.39 2.98 -9.47
C ASN A 35 -9.79 4.41 -9.06
N ILE A 36 -10.18 4.62 -7.81
CA ILE A 36 -10.19 5.96 -7.22
C ILE A 36 -8.81 6.20 -6.63
N PHE A 37 -8.14 7.19 -7.19
CA PHE A 37 -6.84 7.70 -6.74
C PHE A 37 -7.05 8.82 -5.70
N GLU A 38 -6.44 9.98 -5.87
CA GLU A 38 -6.61 11.09 -4.93
C GLU A 38 -8.10 11.51 -4.80
N PRO A 39 -8.54 11.95 -3.63
CA PRO A 39 -9.90 12.43 -3.42
C PRO A 39 -10.25 13.57 -4.36
N THR A 40 -11.38 13.48 -5.03
CA THR A 40 -11.83 14.53 -5.95
C THR A 40 -12.53 15.65 -5.19
N LYS A 41 -12.53 16.87 -5.77
CA LYS A 41 -13.31 18.01 -5.25
C LYS A 41 -14.80 17.97 -5.66
N ASN A 42 -15.22 16.92 -6.38
CA ASN A 42 -16.58 16.78 -6.95
C ASN A 42 -17.51 15.94 -6.03
N ASP A 43 -17.40 16.10 -4.70
CA ASP A 43 -18.29 15.43 -3.77
C ASP A 43 -19.65 16.13 -3.73
N THR A 44 -20.71 15.37 -3.91
CA THR A 44 -22.10 15.83 -3.88
C THR A 44 -22.80 15.50 -2.55
N THR A 45 -22.10 14.83 -1.62
CA THR A 45 -22.65 14.48 -0.31
C THR A 45 -22.86 15.75 0.54
N SER A 46 -24.09 16.01 0.97
CA SER A 46 -24.39 17.17 1.79
C SER A 46 -24.01 16.94 3.25
N PHE A 47 -23.34 17.94 3.85
CA PHE A 47 -23.13 17.98 5.29
C PHE A 47 -24.41 18.46 5.98
N THR A 48 -24.90 17.72 6.97
CA THR A 48 -26.04 18.10 7.79
C THR A 48 -25.71 18.24 9.27
N LYS A 49 -24.83 17.36 9.76
CA LYS A 49 -24.32 17.34 11.14
C LYS A 49 -23.07 16.50 11.20
N MET A 50 -22.35 16.55 12.30
CA MET A 50 -21.25 15.63 12.58
C MET A 50 -21.73 14.17 12.45
N LYS A 51 -20.96 13.37 11.77
CA LYS A 51 -21.24 11.94 11.53
C LYS A 51 -19.98 11.13 11.78
N VAL A 52 -20.15 9.97 12.37
CA VAL A 52 -19.09 8.97 12.54
C VAL A 52 -19.47 7.73 11.73
N ARG A 53 -18.53 7.20 11.00
CA ARG A 53 -18.62 5.92 10.31
C ARG A 53 -17.52 5.00 10.82
N VAL A 54 -17.88 3.80 11.20
CA VAL A 54 -16.95 2.71 11.48
C VAL A 54 -16.94 1.79 10.28
N GLY A 55 -15.78 1.61 9.66
CA GLY A 55 -15.60 0.73 8.51
C GLY A 55 -14.46 -0.24 8.77
N GLY A 56 -14.29 -1.20 7.89
CA GLY A 56 -13.23 -2.17 8.06
C GLY A 56 -12.97 -2.99 6.81
N ASN A 57 -11.83 -3.66 6.83
CA ASN A 57 -11.41 -4.63 5.85
C ASN A 57 -10.92 -5.88 6.59
N PHE A 58 -11.26 -7.03 6.06
CA PHE A 58 -10.81 -8.32 6.57
C PHE A 58 -10.38 -9.19 5.40
N THR A 59 -9.23 -9.84 5.53
CA THR A 59 -8.63 -10.68 4.50
C THR A 59 -8.19 -12.00 5.09
N GLN A 60 -8.49 -13.09 4.39
CA GLN A 60 -8.04 -14.43 4.72
C GLN A 60 -7.47 -15.12 3.49
N ASP A 61 -6.23 -15.62 3.59
CA ASP A 61 -5.50 -16.26 2.52
C ASP A 61 -5.33 -17.76 2.75
N PHE A 62 -5.28 -18.50 1.65
CA PHE A 62 -4.80 -19.87 1.60
C PHE A 62 -3.61 -19.96 0.63
N GLN A 63 -2.49 -20.48 1.11
CA GLN A 63 -1.22 -20.57 0.39
C GLN A 63 -0.93 -22.00 -0.04
N GLY A 64 -0.55 -22.17 -1.33
CA GLY A 64 0.01 -23.39 -1.88
C GLY A 64 1.30 -23.05 -2.64
N LEU A 65 2.35 -22.65 -1.93
CA LEU A 65 3.63 -22.23 -2.50
C LEU A 65 4.73 -23.25 -2.21
N SER A 66 5.71 -23.30 -3.10
CA SER A 66 6.96 -24.04 -2.94
C SER A 66 8.14 -23.13 -3.25
N HIS A 67 9.30 -23.38 -2.65
CA HIS A 67 10.52 -22.62 -2.87
C HIS A 67 11.75 -23.51 -2.89
N HIS A 68 12.81 -23.03 -3.54
CA HIS A 68 14.14 -23.64 -3.52
C HIS A 68 15.23 -22.58 -3.76
N ASN A 69 16.46 -22.91 -3.39
CA ASN A 69 17.65 -22.14 -3.70
C ASN A 69 18.84 -23.07 -4.06
N ASN A 70 19.92 -22.46 -4.57
CA ASN A 70 21.19 -23.12 -4.85
C ASN A 70 22.33 -22.53 -3.99
N ALA A 71 21.99 -21.90 -2.88
CA ALA A 71 22.97 -21.26 -2.01
C ALA A 71 23.91 -22.28 -1.36
N THR A 72 25.19 -21.95 -1.25
CA THR A 72 26.15 -22.75 -0.49
C THR A 72 25.83 -22.66 1.00
N PRO A 73 26.01 -23.76 1.76
CA PRO A 73 25.82 -23.71 3.21
C PRO A 73 26.69 -22.65 3.89
N VAL A 74 26.07 -21.84 4.74
CA VAL A 74 26.77 -20.91 5.63
C VAL A 74 26.42 -21.28 7.06
N LEU A 75 27.39 -21.77 7.83
CA LEU A 75 27.16 -22.19 9.20
C LEU A 75 27.27 -21.00 10.17
N ILE A 76 26.18 -20.74 10.88
CA ILE A 76 26.10 -19.81 12.00
C ILE A 76 25.67 -20.62 13.22
N ASN A 77 26.51 -20.69 14.26
CA ASN A 77 26.26 -21.53 15.44
C ASN A 77 25.93 -23.00 15.10
N ASN A 78 26.62 -23.57 14.12
CA ASN A 78 26.41 -24.92 13.59
C ASN A 78 25.06 -25.14 12.86
N VAL A 79 24.30 -24.09 12.56
CA VAL A 79 23.07 -24.14 11.77
C VAL A 79 23.32 -23.55 10.39
N ASN A 80 22.87 -24.22 9.33
CA ASN A 80 22.98 -23.68 7.97
C ASN A 80 21.98 -22.52 7.76
N ALA A 81 22.47 -21.28 7.75
CA ALA A 81 21.66 -20.09 7.55
C ALA A 81 21.02 -19.98 6.16
N ASN A 82 21.49 -20.75 5.18
CA ASN A 82 20.96 -20.79 3.81
C ASN A 82 20.00 -21.97 3.55
N GLN A 83 19.72 -22.79 4.58
CA GLN A 83 18.72 -23.83 4.46
C GLN A 83 17.32 -23.22 4.56
N LEU A 84 16.51 -23.41 3.52
CA LEU A 84 15.14 -22.91 3.50
C LEU A 84 14.26 -23.67 4.50
N ILE A 85 13.35 -22.94 5.15
CA ILE A 85 12.33 -23.53 6.02
C ILE A 85 11.36 -24.38 5.19
N GLY A 86 10.88 -25.50 5.72
CA GLY A 86 9.85 -26.29 5.05
C GLY A 86 8.49 -25.57 5.10
N ILE A 87 7.89 -25.28 3.96
CA ILE A 87 6.54 -24.73 3.85
C ILE A 87 5.58 -25.75 3.27
N THR A 88 4.32 -25.69 3.68
CA THR A 88 3.23 -26.55 3.21
C THR A 88 2.02 -25.74 2.82
N ASN A 89 1.04 -26.38 2.18
CA ASN A 89 -0.23 -25.73 1.89
C ASN A 89 -1.01 -25.46 3.19
N GLY A 90 -1.58 -24.27 3.31
CA GLY A 90 -2.35 -23.91 4.50
C GLY A 90 -2.94 -22.51 4.47
N PHE A 91 -3.78 -22.23 5.46
CA PHE A 91 -4.28 -20.88 5.69
C PHE A 91 -3.22 -20.05 6.36
N ASN A 92 -3.03 -18.83 5.83
CA ASN A 92 -2.26 -17.79 6.48
C ASN A 92 -3.07 -17.16 7.61
N ARG A 93 -2.44 -16.33 8.43
CA ARG A 93 -3.14 -15.56 9.46
C ARG A 93 -4.00 -14.48 8.81
N ALA A 94 -5.20 -14.27 9.38
CA ALA A 94 -6.08 -13.21 8.93
C ALA A 94 -5.47 -11.83 9.17
N MET A 95 -5.74 -10.90 8.26
CA MET A 95 -5.36 -9.50 8.35
C MET A 95 -6.59 -8.61 8.31
N ALA A 96 -6.57 -7.49 9.03
CA ALA A 96 -7.69 -6.57 9.06
C ALA A 96 -7.24 -5.13 9.31
N ASN A 97 -7.99 -4.17 8.75
CA ASN A 97 -7.98 -2.77 9.15
C ASN A 97 -9.34 -2.41 9.78
N LEU A 98 -9.32 -1.54 10.77
CA LEU A 98 -10.48 -0.88 11.33
C LEU A 98 -10.35 0.62 11.11
N ASN A 99 -11.33 1.23 10.45
CA ASN A 99 -11.34 2.64 10.14
C ASN A 99 -12.43 3.35 10.96
N ILE A 100 -12.08 4.47 11.56
CA ILE A 100 -13.02 5.41 12.18
C ILE A 100 -12.93 6.69 11.38
N ASP A 101 -13.97 6.94 10.59
CA ASP A 101 -14.08 8.11 9.73
C ASP A 101 -15.05 9.10 10.36
N VAL A 102 -14.65 10.35 10.51
CA VAL A 102 -15.47 11.38 11.12
C VAL A 102 -15.62 12.57 10.19
N GLN A 103 -16.87 12.92 9.87
CA GLN A 103 -17.19 14.20 9.26
C GLN A 103 -17.42 15.23 10.36
N LEU A 104 -16.42 16.06 10.64
CA LEU A 104 -16.43 17.03 11.75
C LEU A 104 -17.27 18.27 11.42
N ALA A 105 -17.11 18.78 10.20
CA ALA A 105 -17.84 19.93 9.67
C ALA A 105 -17.98 19.80 8.16
N ASP A 106 -18.66 20.77 7.51
CA ASP A 106 -18.72 20.81 6.04
C ASP A 106 -17.31 21.00 5.45
N GLY A 107 -16.84 19.98 4.75
CA GLY A 107 -15.49 19.93 4.16
C GLY A 107 -14.35 19.71 5.16
N ILE A 108 -14.64 19.32 6.41
CA ILE A 108 -13.62 18.97 7.40
C ILE A 108 -13.86 17.54 7.89
N ARG A 109 -12.88 16.68 7.71
CA ARG A 109 -12.95 15.28 8.10
C ARG A 109 -11.70 14.80 8.83
N MET A 110 -11.85 13.72 9.59
CA MET A 110 -10.78 12.99 10.25
C MET A 110 -10.88 11.51 9.88
N ASN A 111 -9.75 10.87 9.76
CA ASN A 111 -9.64 9.42 9.68
C ASN A 111 -8.71 8.94 10.80
N LEU A 112 -9.06 7.83 11.42
CA LEU A 112 -8.19 7.03 12.27
C LEU A 112 -8.24 5.59 11.79
N THR A 113 -7.08 5.01 11.48
CA THR A 113 -6.97 3.61 11.07
C THR A 113 -6.18 2.83 12.11
N MET A 114 -6.73 1.70 12.51
CA MET A 114 -6.08 0.67 13.31
C MET A 114 -6.01 -0.61 12.48
N TYR A 115 -4.97 -1.41 12.68
CA TYR A 115 -4.88 -2.70 12.02
C TYR A 115 -4.66 -3.83 13.02
N LEU A 116 -5.22 -5.00 12.67
CA LEU A 116 -4.94 -6.29 13.27
C LEU A 116 -3.95 -6.99 12.36
N SER A 117 -2.71 -7.05 12.79
CA SER A 117 -1.65 -7.67 12.02
C SER A 117 -1.60 -9.17 12.26
N SER A 118 -1.35 -9.93 11.21
CA SER A 118 -1.04 -11.35 11.35
C SER A 118 0.22 -11.65 12.18
N ARG A 119 1.08 -10.67 12.33
CA ARG A 119 2.32 -10.76 13.12
C ARG A 119 2.07 -10.69 14.62
N HIS A 120 1.06 -9.92 15.04
CA HIS A 120 0.79 -9.57 16.43
C HIS A 120 -0.69 -9.85 16.74
N HIS A 121 -1.05 -11.10 17.01
CA HIS A 121 -2.42 -11.47 17.35
C HIS A 121 -2.97 -10.77 18.60
N GLU A 122 -2.08 -10.36 19.48
CA GLU A 122 -2.40 -9.84 20.81
C GLU A 122 -2.54 -8.32 20.80
N GLU A 123 -2.17 -7.64 19.70
CA GLU A 123 -2.05 -6.20 19.66
C GLU A 123 -2.86 -5.57 18.53
N THR A 124 -3.54 -4.50 18.87
CA THR A 124 -4.12 -3.59 17.89
C THR A 124 -3.24 -2.36 17.80
N TRP A 125 -2.72 -2.06 16.61
CA TRP A 125 -1.83 -0.94 16.41
C TRP A 125 -2.55 0.20 15.72
N VAL A 126 -2.25 1.44 16.11
CA VAL A 126 -2.62 2.62 15.35
C VAL A 126 -1.73 2.66 14.11
N LYS A 127 -2.36 2.66 12.94
CA LYS A 127 -1.68 2.75 11.65
C LYS A 127 -1.44 4.19 11.24
N GLY A 128 -2.34 5.07 11.60
CA GLY A 128 -2.28 6.49 11.34
C GLY A 128 -3.58 7.18 11.69
N GLY A 129 -3.54 8.50 11.69
CA GLY A 129 -4.70 9.36 11.87
C GLY A 129 -4.40 10.76 11.35
N TYR A 130 -5.31 11.32 10.55
CA TYR A 130 -5.13 12.63 9.96
C TYR A 130 -6.42 13.42 9.94
N VAL A 131 -6.28 14.76 9.86
CA VAL A 131 -7.35 15.69 9.53
C VAL A 131 -7.17 16.11 8.08
N GLN A 132 -8.28 16.21 7.35
CA GLN A 132 -8.31 16.71 5.99
C GLN A 132 -9.31 17.86 5.87
N LEU A 133 -8.85 18.96 5.24
CA LEU A 133 -9.57 20.19 5.05
C LEU A 133 -9.84 20.36 3.55
N ASP A 134 -11.08 20.16 3.15
CA ASP A 134 -11.57 20.37 1.78
C ASP A 134 -12.27 21.72 1.63
N LYS A 135 -12.72 22.32 2.74
CA LYS A 135 -13.31 23.64 2.83
C LYS A 135 -12.86 24.32 4.15
N LEU A 136 -12.77 25.64 4.17
CA LEU A 136 -12.41 26.44 5.33
C LEU A 136 -13.49 27.50 5.65
N LEU A 137 -14.76 27.08 5.62
CA LEU A 137 -15.93 27.96 5.75
C LEU A 137 -15.96 28.76 7.06
N PHE A 138 -15.29 28.26 8.10
CA PHE A 138 -15.16 28.98 9.38
C PHE A 138 -14.37 30.29 9.30
N LEU A 139 -13.55 30.49 8.25
CA LEU A 139 -12.83 31.72 7.99
C LEU A 139 -13.72 32.81 7.38
N LYS A 140 -14.92 32.45 6.92
CA LYS A 140 -15.92 33.40 6.36
C LYS A 140 -15.32 34.31 5.28
N SER A 141 -14.44 33.78 4.43
CA SER A 141 -13.73 34.55 3.40
C SER A 141 -14.05 33.99 2.00
N PRO A 142 -14.80 34.74 1.16
CA PRO A 142 -15.09 34.31 -0.22
C PRO A 142 -13.83 34.08 -1.07
N PHE A 143 -12.73 34.78 -0.76
CA PHE A 143 -11.45 34.57 -1.40
C PHE A 143 -10.87 33.17 -1.09
N ILE A 144 -10.86 32.79 0.20
CA ILE A 144 -10.39 31.46 0.62
C ILE A 144 -11.32 30.37 0.09
N ASP A 145 -12.63 30.58 0.12
CA ASP A 145 -13.59 29.59 -0.42
C ASP A 145 -13.34 29.32 -1.91
N ARG A 146 -12.97 30.35 -2.69
CA ARG A 146 -12.60 30.20 -4.09
C ARG A 146 -11.32 29.39 -4.28
N ILE A 147 -10.31 29.59 -3.45
CA ILE A 147 -9.06 28.82 -3.45
C ILE A 147 -9.37 27.37 -3.12
N MET A 148 -10.13 27.12 -2.05
CA MET A 148 -10.47 25.79 -1.56
C MET A 148 -11.35 24.97 -2.52
N GLN A 149 -11.90 25.56 -3.58
CA GLN A 149 -12.56 24.81 -4.64
C GLN A 149 -11.61 23.82 -5.36
N ASN A 150 -10.31 24.12 -5.33
CA ASN A 150 -9.29 23.31 -6.00
C ASN A 150 -8.22 22.77 -5.04
N ILE A 151 -8.22 23.22 -3.78
CA ILE A 151 -7.20 22.86 -2.80
C ILE A 151 -7.79 21.90 -1.76
N THR A 152 -7.01 20.88 -1.39
CA THR A 152 -7.22 20.04 -0.20
C THR A 152 -5.96 20.09 0.64
N ILE A 153 -6.10 20.18 1.95
CA ILE A 153 -5.00 20.14 2.91
C ILE A 153 -5.19 18.91 3.79
N LYS A 154 -4.13 18.15 4.00
CA LYS A 154 -4.09 16.97 4.87
C LYS A 154 -2.96 17.14 5.87
N ALA A 155 -3.19 16.82 7.14
CA ALA A 155 -2.17 16.90 8.18
C ALA A 155 -2.40 15.84 9.26
N GLY A 156 -1.32 15.25 9.76
CA GLY A 156 -1.34 14.20 10.77
C GLY A 156 -0.29 13.14 10.52
N ASP A 157 -0.59 11.91 10.95
CA ASP A 157 0.15 10.69 10.63
C ASP A 157 -0.61 9.95 9.52
N TYR A 158 -0.02 9.86 8.34
CA TYR A 158 -0.73 9.34 7.16
C TYR A 158 0.23 8.63 6.21
N GLU A 159 -0.32 7.74 5.39
CA GLU A 159 0.40 7.16 4.26
C GLU A 159 0.82 8.26 3.28
N VAL A 160 2.14 8.32 3.01
CA VAL A 160 2.75 9.30 2.10
C VAL A 160 2.23 9.07 0.68
N ASP A 161 1.75 10.12 0.02
CA ASP A 161 1.24 10.03 -1.35
C ASP A 161 2.41 10.03 -2.37
N TYR A 162 3.17 8.93 -2.38
CA TYR A 162 4.26 8.67 -3.32
C TYR A 162 3.92 7.51 -4.25
N GLY A 163 3.89 7.78 -5.55
CA GLY A 163 3.42 6.84 -6.58
C GLY A 163 1.90 6.65 -6.59
N ASP A 164 1.39 5.92 -7.57
CA ASP A 164 -0.03 5.59 -7.69
C ASP A 164 -0.36 4.15 -7.27
N GLN A 165 0.66 3.28 -7.11
CA GLN A 165 0.45 1.90 -6.68
C GLN A 165 -0.12 1.82 -5.26
N HIS A 166 0.14 2.80 -4.39
CA HIS A 166 -0.41 2.82 -3.04
C HIS A 166 -1.95 2.88 -3.01
N PHE A 167 -2.60 3.37 -4.07
CA PHE A 167 -4.07 3.30 -4.21
C PHE A 167 -4.58 1.92 -4.64
N ARG A 168 -3.69 1.02 -5.08
CA ARG A 168 -4.01 -0.27 -5.67
C ARG A 168 -3.34 -1.44 -4.95
N ARG A 169 -2.65 -1.20 -3.85
CA ARG A 169 -1.93 -2.20 -3.07
C ARG A 169 -2.83 -2.85 -2.01
N SER A 170 -2.45 -4.05 -1.61
CA SER A 170 -2.97 -4.68 -0.41
C SER A 170 -2.34 -4.00 0.81
N ASP A 171 -3.16 -3.66 1.77
CA ASP A 171 -2.79 -2.93 2.94
C ASP A 171 -3.59 -3.50 4.13
N GLY A 172 -3.01 -4.45 4.86
CA GLY A 172 -3.71 -5.22 5.86
C GLY A 172 -4.92 -5.92 5.26
N GLY A 173 -6.09 -5.54 5.69
CA GLY A 173 -7.35 -6.00 5.10
C GLY A 173 -7.76 -5.28 3.82
N ASN A 174 -7.06 -4.22 3.40
CA ASN A 174 -7.48 -3.33 2.30
C ASN A 174 -7.20 -3.90 0.90
N THR A 175 -7.29 -5.21 0.75
CA THR A 175 -6.98 -5.95 -0.48
C THR A 175 -8.06 -5.83 -1.56
N ILE A 176 -9.22 -5.27 -1.23
CA ILE A 176 -10.34 -5.11 -2.18
C ILE A 176 -9.98 -4.25 -3.41
N TYR A 177 -8.98 -3.38 -3.28
CA TYR A 177 -8.53 -2.52 -4.37
C TYR A 177 -7.42 -3.14 -5.23
N ASN A 178 -6.73 -4.17 -4.70
CA ASN A 178 -5.67 -4.87 -5.43
C ASN A 178 -6.26 -6.05 -6.22
N PRO A 179 -6.10 -6.09 -7.55
CA PRO A 179 -6.53 -7.24 -8.34
C PRO A 179 -5.61 -8.47 -8.20
N PHE A 180 -4.47 -8.31 -7.54
CA PHE A 180 -3.52 -9.37 -7.18
C PHE A 180 -3.51 -9.57 -5.67
N ILE A 181 -2.97 -10.68 -5.18
CA ILE A 181 -2.91 -10.93 -3.74
C ILE A 181 -1.78 -10.10 -3.12
N GLU A 182 -0.56 -10.21 -3.64
CA GLU A 182 0.59 -9.51 -3.08
C GLU A 182 0.83 -8.15 -3.77
N ASN A 183 1.55 -7.26 -3.07
CA ASN A 183 2.06 -6.00 -3.59
C ASN A 183 3.25 -6.22 -4.54
N TYR A 184 3.88 -5.17 -5.04
CA TYR A 184 5.08 -5.29 -5.84
C TYR A 184 6.25 -5.85 -5.03
N ILE A 185 7.31 -6.26 -5.72
CA ILE A 185 8.53 -6.82 -5.09
C ILE A 185 9.15 -5.77 -4.16
N MET A 186 9.29 -4.53 -4.63
CA MET A 186 9.65 -3.39 -3.79
C MET A 186 8.36 -2.63 -3.48
N ASP A 187 7.99 -2.56 -2.21
CA ASP A 187 6.70 -2.07 -1.74
C ASP A 187 6.91 -0.74 -1.01
N GLU A 188 6.55 0.35 -1.69
CA GLU A 188 6.66 1.70 -1.19
C GLU A 188 5.45 2.01 -0.30
N PHE A 189 5.65 1.88 0.99
CA PHE A 189 4.66 2.19 2.00
C PHE A 189 5.33 2.76 3.24
N ALA A 190 4.99 3.99 3.57
CA ALA A 190 5.33 4.60 4.85
C ALA A 190 4.16 5.44 5.36
N THR A 191 3.91 5.38 6.66
CA THR A 191 3.14 6.41 7.36
C THR A 191 4.12 7.34 8.05
N GLU A 192 3.93 8.63 7.88
CA GLU A 192 4.80 9.68 8.40
C GLU A 192 3.97 10.85 8.95
N ILE A 193 4.54 11.56 9.91
CA ILE A 193 3.89 12.73 10.51
C ILE A 193 4.25 13.98 9.70
N GLY A 194 3.22 14.69 9.21
CA GLY A 194 3.44 15.88 8.40
C GLY A 194 2.18 16.49 7.81
N GLY A 195 2.32 17.10 6.64
CA GLY A 195 1.22 17.69 5.91
C GLY A 195 1.41 17.67 4.40
N GLU A 196 0.30 17.58 3.68
CA GLU A 196 0.21 17.59 2.22
C GLU A 196 -0.79 18.65 1.77
N ILE A 197 -0.48 19.29 0.66
CA ILE A 197 -1.38 20.22 -0.04
C ILE A 197 -1.59 19.69 -1.45
N TYR A 198 -2.83 19.45 -1.81
CA TYR A 198 -3.26 18.97 -3.12
C TYR A 198 -3.89 20.11 -3.91
N PHE A 199 -3.62 20.14 -5.19
CA PHE A 199 -4.26 21.03 -6.16
C PHE A 199 -4.95 20.19 -7.25
N HIS A 200 -6.28 20.23 -7.29
CA HIS A 200 -7.15 19.45 -8.18
C HIS A 200 -8.12 20.36 -8.94
N PRO A 201 -7.69 21.04 -9.99
CA PRO A 201 -8.61 21.80 -10.82
C PRO A 201 -9.50 20.87 -11.68
N LYS A 202 -10.63 21.39 -12.14
CA LYS A 202 -11.64 20.61 -12.88
C LYS A 202 -11.17 20.02 -14.22
N ASN A 203 -10.01 20.46 -14.72
CA ASN A 203 -9.47 20.00 -16.00
C ASN A 203 -8.74 18.64 -15.94
N GLY A 204 -8.71 18.00 -14.74
CA GLY A 204 -8.04 16.72 -14.51
C GLY A 204 -6.54 16.84 -14.24
N PHE A 205 -5.99 18.04 -14.13
CA PHE A 205 -4.62 18.24 -13.65
C PHE A 205 -4.55 17.92 -12.15
N ILE A 206 -3.43 17.34 -11.71
CA ILE A 206 -3.16 16.97 -10.32
C ILE A 206 -1.78 17.50 -9.98
N ALA A 207 -1.68 18.18 -8.86
CA ALA A 207 -0.40 18.50 -8.23
C ALA A 207 -0.52 18.33 -6.72
N MET A 208 0.52 17.82 -6.09
CA MET A 208 0.62 17.68 -4.64
C MET A 208 2.05 17.97 -4.21
N ILE A 209 2.18 18.60 -3.05
CA ILE A 209 3.45 18.73 -2.34
C ILE A 209 3.22 18.43 -0.86
N GLY A 210 4.17 17.71 -0.25
CA GLY A 210 4.14 17.36 1.15
C GLY A 210 5.50 17.51 1.82
N VAL A 211 5.45 17.70 3.13
CA VAL A 211 6.59 17.69 4.03
C VAL A 211 6.26 16.87 5.26
N THR A 212 7.18 15.99 5.64
CA THR A 212 7.03 15.08 6.78
C THR A 212 8.33 15.01 7.58
N ASN A 213 8.28 14.29 8.70
CA ASN A 213 9.49 14.01 9.47
C ASN A 213 10.41 12.94 8.84
N GLY A 214 9.99 12.27 7.75
CA GLY A 214 10.77 11.22 7.08
C GLY A 214 10.82 9.87 7.81
N GLU A 215 10.05 9.69 8.87
CA GLU A 215 10.12 8.54 9.75
C GLU A 215 8.73 8.15 10.26
N LEU A 216 8.54 6.86 10.55
CA LEU A 216 7.32 6.36 11.19
C LEU A 216 7.18 6.88 12.64
N ASN A 217 8.28 6.90 13.39
CA ASN A 217 8.30 7.37 14.77
C ASN A 217 8.97 8.76 14.83
N PRO A 218 8.38 9.73 15.53
CA PRO A 218 8.97 11.05 15.65
C PRO A 218 10.30 10.96 16.42
N THR A 219 11.35 11.57 15.86
CA THR A 219 12.66 11.60 16.47
C THR A 219 12.91 12.97 17.09
N VAL A 220 12.81 13.04 18.42
CA VAL A 220 13.10 14.24 19.21
C VAL A 220 14.43 14.14 19.97
N VAL A 221 15.08 12.96 19.89
CA VAL A 221 16.38 12.71 20.49
C VAL A 221 17.47 13.18 19.54
N ALA A 222 18.44 13.95 20.06
CA ALA A 222 19.55 14.40 19.24
C ALA A 222 20.33 13.21 18.68
N PRO A 223 20.66 13.22 17.37
CA PRO A 223 21.42 12.14 16.76
C PRO A 223 22.82 12.04 17.40
N SER A 224 23.28 10.80 17.59
CA SER A 224 24.63 10.51 18.12
C SER A 224 25.50 9.71 17.12
N ALA A 225 24.88 9.14 16.08
CA ALA A 225 25.57 8.33 15.11
C ALA A 225 26.43 9.17 14.16
N THR A 226 27.59 8.65 13.77
CA THR A 226 28.47 9.26 12.77
C THR A 226 28.14 8.73 11.39
N ASP A 227 27.83 9.63 10.48
CA ASP A 227 27.61 9.33 9.07
C ASP A 227 28.92 8.96 8.39
N ALA A 228 29.04 7.75 7.86
CA ALA A 228 30.24 7.25 7.21
C ALA A 228 30.68 8.09 5.98
N ALA A 229 29.72 8.62 5.22
CA ALA A 229 30.00 9.42 4.03
C ALA A 229 30.56 10.82 4.34
N THR A 230 30.18 11.40 5.47
CA THR A 230 30.56 12.78 5.82
C THR A 230 31.54 12.88 6.99
N GLY A 231 31.69 11.82 7.79
CA GLY A 231 32.49 11.80 9.02
C GLY A 231 31.92 12.69 10.14
N LYS A 232 30.68 13.17 10.03
CA LYS A 232 30.03 14.08 10.99
C LYS A 232 28.89 13.40 11.70
N THR A 233 28.56 13.90 12.88
CA THR A 233 27.31 13.50 13.54
C THR A 233 26.11 13.82 12.64
N ASN A 234 25.25 12.85 12.48
CA ASN A 234 24.05 12.98 11.67
C ASN A 234 23.16 14.15 12.14
N ARG A 235 22.35 14.71 11.25
CA ARG A 235 21.30 15.68 11.58
C ARG A 235 20.05 15.30 10.84
N TYR A 236 18.97 15.10 11.57
CA TYR A 236 17.69 14.80 10.95
C TYR A 236 17.19 15.95 10.10
N ALA A 237 16.67 15.64 8.94
CA ALA A 237 16.11 16.57 7.99
C ALA A 237 14.66 16.17 7.68
N PRO A 238 13.77 17.12 7.39
CA PRO A 238 12.45 16.79 6.92
C PRO A 238 12.53 16.11 5.55
N ALA A 239 11.63 15.13 5.32
CA ALA A 239 11.40 14.57 4.01
C ALA A 239 10.46 15.47 3.19
N PHE A 240 10.72 15.54 1.89
CA PHE A 240 9.88 16.24 0.93
C PHE A 240 9.39 15.25 -0.11
N HIS A 241 8.13 15.34 -0.46
CA HIS A 241 7.55 14.55 -1.52
C HIS A 241 6.57 15.36 -2.35
N GLY A 242 6.30 14.90 -3.54
CA GLY A 242 5.37 15.58 -4.43
C GLY A 242 4.97 14.73 -5.61
N LYS A 243 3.84 15.12 -6.19
CA LYS A 243 3.25 14.45 -7.35
C LYS A 243 2.70 15.49 -8.33
N VAL A 244 2.83 15.22 -9.61
CA VAL A 244 2.19 15.98 -10.67
C VAL A 244 1.67 15.01 -11.72
N GLY A 245 0.52 15.34 -12.30
CA GLY A 245 -0.05 14.46 -13.32
C GLY A 245 -1.35 14.96 -13.92
N ILE A 246 -1.94 14.08 -14.69
CA ILE A 246 -3.22 14.31 -15.33
C ILE A 246 -4.08 13.05 -15.22
N ASP A 247 -5.36 13.18 -14.89
CA ASP A 247 -6.36 12.12 -14.86
C ASP A 247 -7.63 12.59 -15.56
N ARG A 248 -7.93 12.01 -16.71
CA ARG A 248 -9.04 12.44 -17.56
C ARG A 248 -9.88 11.27 -18.06
N GLN A 249 -11.19 11.43 -17.95
CA GLN A 249 -12.14 10.67 -18.75
C GLN A 249 -12.20 11.30 -20.14
N LEU A 250 -11.51 10.69 -21.12
CA LEU A 250 -11.39 11.22 -22.47
C LEU A 250 -12.65 10.96 -23.31
N SER A 251 -13.34 9.85 -23.03
CA SER A 251 -14.63 9.51 -23.60
C SER A 251 -15.43 8.65 -22.60
N LYS A 252 -16.67 8.28 -22.94
CA LYS A 252 -17.47 7.38 -22.11
C LYS A 252 -16.74 6.08 -21.73
N ASP A 253 -15.89 5.58 -22.62
CA ASP A 253 -15.24 4.29 -22.50
C ASP A 253 -13.73 4.38 -22.22
N LEU A 254 -13.12 5.56 -22.35
CA LEU A 254 -11.66 5.73 -22.24
C LEU A 254 -11.27 6.71 -21.14
N ARG A 255 -10.57 6.22 -20.14
CA ARG A 255 -9.88 7.02 -19.11
C ARG A 255 -8.37 6.87 -19.29
N PHE A 256 -7.68 7.98 -19.14
CA PHE A 256 -6.23 8.07 -19.15
C PHE A 256 -5.75 8.83 -17.92
N ARG A 257 -4.74 8.26 -17.26
CA ARG A 257 -4.02 8.92 -16.18
C ARG A 257 -2.52 8.72 -16.36
N LEU A 258 -1.75 9.76 -16.07
CA LEU A 258 -0.29 9.70 -16.01
C LEU A 258 0.17 10.60 -14.89
N THR A 259 0.95 10.04 -13.97
CA THR A 259 1.54 10.78 -12.85
C THR A 259 3.05 10.56 -12.79
N GLY A 260 3.76 11.58 -12.29
CA GLY A 260 5.13 11.53 -11.86
C GLY A 260 5.20 11.98 -10.42
N SER A 261 5.91 11.27 -9.56
CA SER A 261 6.08 11.59 -8.15
C SER A 261 7.54 11.46 -7.71
N PHE A 262 7.90 12.18 -6.67
CA PHE A 262 9.21 12.07 -6.03
C PHE A 262 9.07 12.02 -4.51
N TYR A 263 10.06 11.44 -3.86
CA TYR A 263 10.28 11.50 -2.42
C TYR A 263 11.77 11.69 -2.15
N ALA A 264 12.12 12.58 -1.23
CA ALA A 264 13.51 12.89 -0.89
C ALA A 264 13.66 13.14 0.61
N ASP A 265 14.48 12.32 1.23
CA ASP A 265 14.93 12.47 2.61
C ASP A 265 16.47 12.48 2.61
N LYS A 266 17.06 13.51 3.18
CA LYS A 266 18.52 13.69 3.19
C LYS A 266 19.18 13.03 4.38
N SER A 267 18.46 12.85 5.49
CA SER A 267 19.02 12.31 6.71
C SER A 267 17.90 11.98 7.70
N ALA A 268 17.61 10.72 7.86
CA ALA A 268 16.65 10.18 8.82
C ALA A 268 17.35 9.34 9.88
N ALA A 269 16.71 9.13 11.04
CA ALA A 269 17.13 8.10 11.98
C ALA A 269 16.83 6.71 11.42
N SER A 270 15.65 6.55 10.81
CA SER A 270 15.23 5.29 10.21
C SER A 270 14.10 5.55 9.21
N ASN A 271 14.46 5.93 7.98
CA ASN A 271 13.48 6.03 6.91
C ASN A 271 12.89 4.66 6.58
N THR A 272 11.57 4.58 6.46
CA THR A 272 10.84 3.32 6.30
C THR A 272 10.07 3.22 4.98
N LEU A 273 10.33 4.10 4.01
CA LEU A 273 9.57 4.15 2.74
C LEU A 273 9.47 2.78 2.04
N PHE A 274 10.53 1.98 2.09
CA PHE A 274 10.58 0.66 1.43
C PHE A 274 10.42 -0.53 2.38
N PHE A 275 9.99 -0.31 3.62
CA PHE A 275 9.75 -1.40 4.57
C PHE A 275 8.46 -2.16 4.29
N GLY A 276 7.51 -1.53 3.63
CA GLY A 276 6.18 -2.06 3.42
C GLY A 276 5.31 -2.00 4.67
N ASP A 277 4.05 -2.39 4.53
CA ASP A 277 3.08 -2.39 5.62
C ASP A 277 3.48 -3.40 6.72
N ARG A 278 3.27 -3.04 7.97
CA ARG A 278 3.51 -3.90 9.14
C ARG A 278 2.61 -5.13 9.22
N THR A 279 1.51 -5.18 8.49
CA THR A 279 0.73 -6.41 8.35
C THR A 279 1.49 -7.51 7.62
N GLY A 280 2.49 -7.12 6.81
CA GLY A 280 3.40 -8.04 6.18
C GLY A 280 2.97 -8.48 4.78
N SER A 281 3.68 -9.48 4.28
CA SER A 281 3.46 -10.10 2.98
C SER A 281 2.35 -11.14 3.07
N HIS A 282 1.61 -11.32 1.98
CA HIS A 282 0.67 -12.43 1.79
C HIS A 282 1.39 -13.74 1.45
N TYR A 283 2.68 -13.71 1.04
CA TYR A 283 3.50 -14.91 0.79
C TYR A 283 4.28 -15.28 2.05
N PHE A 284 3.73 -16.16 2.89
CA PHE A 284 4.32 -16.50 4.18
C PHE A 284 5.56 -17.37 4.04
N LEU A 285 6.66 -16.92 4.67
CA LEU A 285 7.90 -17.65 4.87
C LEU A 285 8.57 -18.18 3.60
N VAL A 286 8.23 -17.63 2.40
CA VAL A 286 8.93 -17.98 1.16
C VAL A 286 10.34 -17.41 1.18
N MET A 287 11.33 -18.21 0.78
CA MET A 287 12.75 -17.83 0.74
C MET A 287 13.35 -17.44 2.10
N GLU A 288 12.75 -17.90 3.19
CA GLU A 288 13.26 -17.73 4.55
C GLU A 288 13.99 -18.98 5.06
N ASN A 289 14.88 -18.80 6.04
CA ASN A 289 15.65 -19.90 6.61
C ASN A 289 14.88 -20.65 7.71
N THR A 290 15.47 -21.73 8.22
CA THR A 290 14.85 -22.61 9.21
C THR A 290 14.62 -21.98 10.59
N ALA A 291 15.21 -20.82 10.87
CA ALA A 291 15.00 -20.04 12.10
C ALA A 291 13.92 -18.97 11.94
N ALA A 292 13.33 -18.86 10.75
CA ALA A 292 12.33 -17.83 10.47
C ALA A 292 11.03 -18.03 11.25
N ASP A 293 10.46 -16.94 11.70
CA ASP A 293 9.12 -16.88 12.26
C ASP A 293 8.26 -15.80 11.58
N VAL A 294 6.98 -15.77 11.91
CA VAL A 294 6.04 -14.84 11.27
C VAL A 294 6.25 -13.40 11.72
N VAL A 295 6.80 -13.17 12.92
CA VAL A 295 6.99 -11.82 13.47
C VAL A 295 8.16 -11.12 12.78
N ASP A 296 9.31 -11.79 12.75
CA ASP A 296 10.56 -11.20 12.23
C ASP A 296 10.65 -11.27 10.69
N ASN A 297 10.00 -12.28 10.08
CA ASN A 297 10.05 -12.54 8.64
C ASN A 297 8.73 -12.21 7.91
N ALA A 298 7.99 -11.21 8.41
CA ALA A 298 6.67 -10.87 7.88
C ALA A 298 6.67 -10.33 6.44
N TRP A 299 7.82 -9.98 5.87
CA TRP A 299 7.93 -9.39 4.52
C TRP A 299 8.55 -10.34 3.49
N SER A 300 8.42 -11.64 3.72
CA SER A 300 8.93 -12.69 2.82
C SER A 300 8.50 -12.46 1.36
N GLY A 301 9.41 -12.74 0.43
CA GLY A 301 9.17 -12.55 -1.00
C GLY A 301 9.25 -11.12 -1.51
N ARG A 302 9.36 -10.10 -0.64
CA ARG A 302 9.60 -8.70 -0.99
C ARG A 302 11.09 -8.37 -1.00
N TYR A 303 11.41 -7.19 -1.50
CA TYR A 303 12.77 -6.64 -1.50
C TYR A 303 12.78 -5.25 -0.87
N ASN A 304 13.51 -5.10 0.22
CA ASN A 304 13.79 -3.81 0.84
C ASN A 304 15.24 -3.41 0.53
N PRO A 305 15.49 -2.28 -0.15
CA PRO A 305 16.83 -1.79 -0.44
C PRO A 305 17.56 -1.27 0.81
N GLN A 306 16.88 -1.13 1.95
CA GLN A 306 17.42 -0.65 3.23
C GLN A 306 18.03 0.76 3.15
N TYR A 307 17.33 1.68 2.52
CA TYR A 307 17.72 3.09 2.45
C TYR A 307 17.24 3.84 3.70
N SER A 308 17.81 3.50 4.86
CA SER A 308 17.33 3.97 6.16
C SER A 308 17.81 5.36 6.55
N GLU A 309 18.98 5.82 6.03
CA GLU A 309 19.57 7.11 6.36
C GLU A 309 19.20 8.17 5.34
N GLN A 310 19.40 7.87 4.08
CA GLN A 310 19.22 8.79 2.97
C GLN A 310 18.51 8.09 1.83
N VAL A 311 17.44 8.72 1.31
CA VAL A 311 16.72 8.21 0.15
C VAL A 311 16.30 9.35 -0.77
N THR A 312 16.41 9.13 -2.06
CA THR A 312 15.82 9.97 -3.10
C THR A 312 15.26 9.05 -4.16
N THR A 313 13.99 9.17 -4.43
CA THR A 313 13.30 8.30 -5.37
C THR A 313 12.32 9.07 -6.24
N PHE A 314 12.09 8.52 -7.43
CA PHE A 314 11.22 9.07 -8.45
C PHE A 314 10.42 7.95 -9.11
N MET A 315 9.14 8.18 -9.36
CA MET A 315 8.24 7.19 -9.94
C MET A 315 7.36 7.79 -11.02
N ILE A 316 7.08 7.00 -12.06
CA ILE A 316 6.09 7.31 -13.10
C ILE A 316 5.06 6.19 -13.16
N ASN A 317 3.77 6.58 -13.16
CA ASN A 317 2.66 5.65 -13.23
C ASN A 317 1.69 6.02 -14.37
N PRO A 318 1.74 5.34 -15.51
CA PRO A 318 0.69 5.39 -16.52
C PRO A 318 -0.48 4.47 -16.15
N PHE A 319 -1.71 4.93 -16.33
CA PHE A 319 -2.93 4.15 -16.21
C PHE A 319 -3.85 4.43 -17.40
N ILE A 320 -4.36 3.37 -18.00
CA ILE A 320 -5.32 3.45 -19.10
C ILE A 320 -6.44 2.45 -18.84
N LYS A 321 -7.68 2.90 -18.93
CA LYS A 321 -8.84 2.02 -18.89
C LYS A 321 -9.70 2.26 -20.12
N PHE A 322 -9.88 1.23 -20.93
CA PHE A 322 -10.77 1.23 -22.07
C PHE A 322 -11.83 0.14 -21.91
N LYS A 323 -13.07 0.55 -21.61
CA LYS A 323 -14.13 -0.39 -21.20
C LYS A 323 -13.66 -1.27 -20.04
N GLY A 324 -13.70 -2.60 -20.21
CA GLY A 324 -13.18 -3.55 -19.22
C GLY A 324 -11.67 -3.76 -19.24
N LEU A 325 -10.97 -3.34 -20.29
CA LEU A 325 -9.52 -3.47 -20.38
C LEU A 325 -8.84 -2.39 -19.56
N GLU A 326 -7.89 -2.78 -18.71
CA GLU A 326 -7.17 -1.88 -17.79
C GLU A 326 -5.69 -2.20 -17.83
N PHE A 327 -4.88 -1.17 -18.03
CA PHE A 327 -3.42 -1.22 -17.92
C PHE A 327 -2.97 -0.28 -16.81
N PHE A 328 -2.05 -0.73 -15.96
CA PHE A 328 -1.35 0.08 -14.98
C PHE A 328 0.14 -0.22 -15.01
N GLY A 329 0.96 0.81 -15.11
CA GLY A 329 2.41 0.69 -15.17
C GLY A 329 3.10 1.38 -14.01
N THR A 330 4.31 0.93 -13.68
CA THR A 330 5.21 1.56 -12.72
C THR A 330 6.64 1.52 -13.25
N TYR A 331 7.26 2.67 -13.27
CA TYR A 331 8.71 2.82 -13.37
C TYR A 331 9.19 3.57 -12.15
N GLU A 332 10.14 3.02 -11.42
CA GLU A 332 10.74 3.65 -10.25
C GLU A 332 12.26 3.59 -10.30
N ASN A 333 12.89 4.69 -9.89
CA ASN A 333 14.33 4.80 -9.65
C ASN A 333 14.53 5.31 -8.23
N ALA A 334 15.10 4.48 -7.37
CA ALA A 334 15.41 4.81 -5.99
C ALA A 334 16.91 4.80 -5.76
N ARG A 335 17.41 5.80 -5.06
CA ARG A 335 18.82 5.91 -4.64
C ARG A 335 18.85 6.17 -3.14
N GLY A 336 19.71 5.42 -2.44
CA GLY A 336 19.81 5.59 -0.99
C GLY A 336 20.99 4.86 -0.41
N ARG A 337 21.13 5.00 0.91
CA ARG A 337 22.17 4.37 1.72
C ARG A 337 21.74 4.26 3.18
N THR A 338 22.46 3.44 3.91
CA THR A 338 22.42 3.43 5.38
C THR A 338 23.50 4.41 5.92
N ILE A 339 23.41 4.75 7.20
CA ILE A 339 24.40 5.63 7.86
C ILE A 339 25.82 5.06 7.83
N THR A 340 25.99 3.75 7.71
CA THR A 340 27.30 3.06 7.68
C THR A 340 27.89 2.96 6.27
N GLN A 341 27.18 3.42 5.25
CA GLN A 341 27.61 3.36 3.85
C GLN A 341 28.12 4.72 3.38
N GLU A 342 29.30 4.72 2.74
CA GLU A 342 29.88 5.94 2.14
C GLU A 342 29.17 6.32 0.85
N ASN A 343 28.74 5.34 0.05
CA ASN A 343 28.21 5.55 -1.28
C ASN A 343 26.72 5.22 -1.36
N MET A 344 26.00 6.01 -2.15
CA MET A 344 24.61 5.75 -2.53
C MET A 344 24.52 4.52 -3.44
N ARG A 345 23.55 3.67 -3.19
CA ARG A 345 23.17 2.56 -4.08
C ARG A 345 21.93 2.93 -4.89
N THR A 346 21.75 2.27 -6.01
CA THR A 346 20.58 2.50 -6.89
C THR A 346 19.77 1.22 -7.04
N THR A 347 18.45 1.37 -7.01
CA THR A 347 17.49 0.31 -7.28
C THR A 347 16.48 0.81 -8.30
N TYR A 348 16.15 -0.04 -9.26
CA TYR A 348 15.11 0.20 -10.26
C TYR A 348 13.98 -0.80 -10.08
N GLN A 349 12.74 -0.34 -10.19
CA GLN A 349 11.58 -1.20 -10.27
C GLN A 349 10.79 -0.91 -11.54
N TYR A 350 10.37 -1.97 -12.22
CA TYR A 350 9.46 -1.94 -13.36
C TYR A 350 8.29 -2.86 -13.06
N ALA A 351 7.07 -2.39 -13.27
CA ALA A 351 5.89 -3.24 -13.16
C ALA A 351 4.86 -2.88 -14.24
N ALA A 352 4.14 -3.90 -14.68
CA ALA A 352 3.03 -3.76 -15.61
C ALA A 352 1.92 -4.73 -15.22
N ASP A 353 0.73 -4.19 -15.02
CA ASP A 353 -0.52 -4.91 -14.78
C ASP A 353 -1.42 -4.78 -16.00
N LEU A 354 -1.95 -5.88 -16.50
CA LEU A 354 -2.96 -5.92 -17.54
C LEU A 354 -4.16 -6.71 -17.03
N LEU A 355 -5.34 -6.09 -17.06
CA LEU A 355 -6.58 -6.67 -16.52
C LEU A 355 -7.71 -6.56 -17.55
N TYR A 356 -8.59 -7.53 -17.51
CA TYR A 356 -9.88 -7.45 -18.20
C TYR A 356 -11.02 -7.72 -17.22
N ARG A 357 -11.87 -6.70 -17.00
CA ARG A 357 -13.02 -6.75 -16.09
C ARG A 357 -14.31 -6.95 -16.88
N PHE A 358 -15.15 -7.85 -16.42
CA PHE A 358 -16.40 -8.21 -17.10
C PHE A 358 -17.50 -8.62 -16.11
N PRO A 359 -18.81 -8.57 -16.50
CA PRO A 359 -19.33 -7.85 -17.67
C PRO A 359 -19.12 -6.34 -17.52
N ALA A 360 -19.02 -5.62 -18.64
CA ALA A 360 -18.61 -4.22 -18.68
C ALA A 360 -19.45 -3.24 -17.84
N ARG A 361 -20.70 -3.59 -17.49
CA ARG A 361 -21.56 -2.74 -16.63
C ARG A 361 -21.26 -2.86 -15.15
N ASN A 362 -20.90 -4.05 -14.68
CA ASN A 362 -20.85 -4.36 -13.25
C ASN A 362 -19.45 -4.75 -12.80
N GLU A 363 -18.59 -5.16 -13.74
CA GLU A 363 -17.19 -5.56 -13.48
C GLU A 363 -17.03 -6.56 -12.31
N HIS A 364 -17.97 -7.52 -12.21
CA HIS A 364 -17.98 -8.50 -11.12
C HIS A 364 -16.83 -9.48 -11.20
N PHE A 365 -16.31 -9.73 -12.40
CA PHE A 365 -15.21 -10.65 -12.63
C PHE A 365 -14.04 -9.94 -13.27
N TRP A 366 -12.85 -10.46 -13.03
CA TRP A 366 -11.66 -10.07 -13.80
C TRP A 366 -10.73 -11.24 -13.99
N VAL A 367 -9.92 -11.12 -15.02
CA VAL A 367 -8.69 -11.90 -15.22
C VAL A 367 -7.57 -10.91 -15.46
N GLY A 368 -6.36 -11.26 -15.06
CA GLY A 368 -5.24 -10.34 -15.19
C GLY A 368 -3.89 -11.01 -15.10
N ALA A 369 -2.88 -10.28 -15.53
CA ALA A 369 -1.49 -10.65 -15.41
C ALA A 369 -0.67 -9.46 -14.89
N ARG A 370 0.34 -9.75 -14.09
CA ARG A 370 1.34 -8.79 -13.60
C ARG A 370 2.73 -9.30 -13.93
N PHE A 371 3.57 -8.42 -14.42
CA PHE A 371 5.01 -8.61 -14.46
C PHE A 371 5.67 -7.52 -13.63
N ASN A 372 6.60 -7.92 -12.74
CA ASN A 372 7.34 -6.99 -11.89
C ASN A 372 8.81 -7.41 -11.86
N SER A 373 9.72 -6.45 -11.99
CA SER A 373 11.16 -6.65 -11.96
C SER A 373 11.84 -5.59 -11.12
N VAL A 374 12.70 -6.03 -10.21
CA VAL A 374 13.58 -5.17 -9.41
C VAL A 374 15.03 -5.47 -9.76
N LYS A 375 15.80 -4.42 -10.07
CA LYS A 375 17.24 -4.46 -10.30
C LYS A 375 17.94 -3.58 -9.27
N ALA A 376 18.82 -4.15 -8.44
CA ALA A 376 19.39 -3.45 -7.29
C ALA A 376 20.90 -3.64 -7.16
N GLY A 377 21.60 -2.55 -6.90
CA GLY A 377 22.99 -2.59 -6.43
C GLY A 377 23.07 -2.98 -4.96
N LEU A 378 23.85 -4.00 -4.63
CA LEU A 378 24.12 -4.40 -3.24
C LEU A 378 25.49 -3.92 -2.79
N PRO A 379 25.70 -3.71 -1.47
CA PRO A 379 27.05 -3.49 -0.96
C PRO A 379 27.93 -4.69 -1.30
N ILE A 380 29.17 -4.48 -1.69
CA ILE A 380 30.20 -5.54 -1.88
C ILE A 380 30.00 -6.41 -3.15
N ILE A 381 28.86 -6.34 -3.85
CA ILE A 381 28.65 -7.11 -5.08
C ILE A 381 28.81 -6.19 -6.30
N ALA A 382 29.70 -6.57 -7.22
CA ALA A 382 30.00 -5.74 -8.40
C ALA A 382 28.83 -5.69 -9.42
N ASN A 383 28.05 -6.75 -9.51
CA ASN A 383 26.92 -6.85 -10.44
C ASN A 383 25.61 -6.63 -9.71
N ASP A 384 24.67 -5.94 -10.36
CA ASP A 384 23.33 -5.79 -9.84
C ASP A 384 22.62 -7.13 -9.71
N VAL A 385 21.92 -7.32 -8.62
CA VAL A 385 20.97 -8.43 -8.45
C VAL A 385 19.68 -8.13 -9.20
N ASN A 386 18.99 -9.17 -9.62
CA ASN A 386 17.69 -9.04 -10.29
C ASN A 386 16.66 -9.99 -9.67
N ILE A 387 15.48 -9.46 -9.40
CA ILE A 387 14.33 -10.23 -8.91
C ILE A 387 13.19 -9.99 -9.90
N THR A 388 12.60 -11.07 -10.40
CA THR A 388 11.47 -10.99 -11.34
C THR A 388 10.31 -11.79 -10.82
N ARG A 389 9.08 -11.25 -10.95
CA ARG A 389 7.83 -11.90 -10.57
C ARG A 389 6.85 -11.81 -11.73
N ALA A 390 6.28 -12.95 -12.09
CA ALA A 390 5.14 -13.04 -13.00
C ALA A 390 3.96 -13.63 -12.25
N VAL A 391 2.78 -13.02 -12.41
CA VAL A 391 1.54 -13.42 -11.72
C VAL A 391 0.40 -13.48 -12.73
N GLY A 392 -0.40 -14.53 -12.67
CA GLY A 392 -1.72 -14.60 -13.31
C GLY A 392 -2.79 -14.58 -12.23
N SER A 393 -3.81 -13.75 -12.35
CA SER A 393 -4.85 -13.57 -11.33
C SER A 393 -6.24 -13.63 -11.96
N ALA A 394 -7.21 -14.12 -11.18
CA ALA A 394 -8.63 -14.05 -11.47
C ALA A 394 -9.40 -13.75 -10.18
N GLY A 395 -10.52 -13.05 -10.31
CA GLY A 395 -11.34 -12.74 -9.15
C GLY A 395 -12.79 -12.48 -9.46
N TRP A 396 -13.56 -12.49 -8.40
CA TRP A 396 -15.01 -12.39 -8.41
C TRP A 396 -15.52 -11.57 -7.23
N PHE A 397 -16.30 -10.54 -7.51
CA PHE A 397 -17.10 -9.83 -6.52
C PHE A 397 -18.44 -10.55 -6.33
N LEU A 398 -18.59 -11.27 -5.23
CA LEU A 398 -19.88 -11.88 -4.84
C LEU A 398 -20.93 -10.80 -4.56
N THR A 399 -20.48 -9.74 -3.91
CA THR A 399 -21.21 -8.49 -3.67
C THR A 399 -20.21 -7.33 -3.83
N LYS A 400 -20.66 -6.08 -3.82
CA LYS A 400 -19.74 -4.93 -3.83
C LYS A 400 -18.76 -4.90 -2.64
N ASN A 401 -19.02 -5.67 -1.59
CA ASN A 401 -18.28 -5.69 -0.34
C ASN A 401 -17.53 -7.00 -0.08
N ILE A 402 -17.79 -8.06 -0.86
CA ILE A 402 -17.19 -9.38 -0.70
C ILE A 402 -16.54 -9.79 -2.01
N MET A 403 -15.27 -10.13 -1.95
CA MET A 403 -14.46 -10.52 -3.09
C MET A 403 -13.74 -11.84 -2.82
N LEU A 404 -13.68 -12.70 -3.81
CA LEU A 404 -12.78 -13.85 -3.86
C LEU A 404 -11.81 -13.66 -5.01
N LYS A 405 -10.54 -13.98 -4.82
CA LYS A 405 -9.54 -14.00 -5.88
C LYS A 405 -8.57 -15.14 -5.71
N GLY A 406 -7.98 -15.55 -6.82
CA GLY A 406 -6.92 -16.51 -6.87
C GLY A 406 -5.82 -16.03 -7.78
N GLU A 407 -4.60 -16.45 -7.51
CA GLU A 407 -3.45 -16.15 -8.37
C GLU A 407 -2.47 -17.33 -8.43
N TYR A 408 -1.75 -17.39 -9.52
CA TYR A 408 -0.54 -18.19 -9.66
C TYR A 408 0.65 -17.25 -9.76
N VAL A 409 1.65 -17.46 -8.92
CA VAL A 409 2.87 -16.64 -8.85
C VAL A 409 4.09 -17.47 -9.21
N ASN A 410 5.06 -16.82 -9.87
CA ASN A 410 6.40 -17.35 -10.08
C ASN A 410 7.41 -16.20 -9.91
N GLN A 411 8.27 -16.32 -8.89
CA GLN A 411 9.33 -15.33 -8.61
C GLN A 411 10.71 -15.99 -8.66
N VAL A 412 11.67 -15.29 -9.29
CA VAL A 412 13.03 -15.79 -9.50
C VAL A 412 14.04 -14.73 -9.05
N TYR A 413 15.11 -15.19 -8.41
CA TYR A 413 16.22 -14.38 -7.92
C TYR A 413 17.49 -14.68 -8.72
N LYS A 414 18.18 -13.66 -9.22
CA LYS A 414 19.39 -13.80 -10.05
C LYS A 414 20.52 -12.93 -9.54
N ASN A 415 21.74 -13.40 -9.75
CA ASN A 415 22.99 -12.70 -9.45
C ASN A 415 23.27 -12.44 -7.96
N PHE A 416 22.57 -13.12 -7.07
CA PHE A 416 22.91 -13.13 -5.65
C PHE A 416 24.17 -13.94 -5.41
N ALA A 417 24.97 -13.53 -4.43
CA ALA A 417 26.17 -14.28 -4.04
C ALA A 417 25.83 -15.72 -3.64
N LEU A 418 26.72 -16.66 -3.88
CA LEU A 418 26.52 -18.06 -3.53
C LEU A 418 26.25 -18.27 -2.02
N THR A 419 26.72 -17.34 -1.19
CA THR A 419 26.51 -17.33 0.27
C THR A 419 25.21 -16.62 0.72
N ASP A 420 24.42 -16.09 -0.22
CA ASP A 420 23.11 -15.49 0.07
C ASP A 420 22.01 -16.54 -0.11
N ILE A 421 21.07 -16.61 0.82
CA ILE A 421 19.94 -17.55 0.77
C ILE A 421 19.12 -17.44 -0.52
N ARG A 422 19.15 -16.28 -1.20
CA ARG A 422 18.46 -16.01 -2.47
C ARG A 422 19.24 -16.48 -3.70
N SER A 423 20.46 -17.04 -3.55
CA SER A 423 21.28 -17.51 -4.66
C SER A 423 20.59 -18.63 -5.44
N GLY A 424 20.32 -18.42 -6.74
CA GLY A 424 19.54 -19.32 -7.57
C GLY A 424 18.13 -19.57 -7.06
N GLY A 425 17.64 -18.65 -6.20
CA GLY A 425 16.37 -18.76 -5.52
C GLY A 425 15.17 -18.63 -6.45
N LYS A 426 14.14 -19.36 -6.12
CA LYS A 426 12.84 -19.33 -6.80
C LYS A 426 11.74 -19.73 -5.84
N PHE A 427 10.57 -19.12 -5.95
CA PHE A 427 9.34 -19.68 -5.43
C PHE A 427 8.21 -19.56 -6.45
N ASN A 428 7.28 -20.51 -6.38
CA ASN A 428 6.11 -20.52 -7.24
C ASN A 428 4.97 -21.33 -6.62
N GLY A 429 3.78 -21.10 -7.10
CA GLY A 429 2.57 -21.79 -6.70
C GLY A 429 1.36 -20.92 -6.81
N TRP A 430 0.32 -21.27 -6.11
CA TRP A 430 -0.95 -20.58 -6.18
C TRP A 430 -1.42 -20.13 -4.80
N MET A 431 -2.25 -19.09 -4.80
CA MET A 431 -2.87 -18.49 -3.63
C MET A 431 -4.35 -18.28 -3.87
N MET A 432 -5.13 -18.35 -2.82
CA MET A 432 -6.55 -17.91 -2.80
C MET A 432 -6.73 -16.89 -1.69
N GLU A 433 -7.60 -15.91 -1.92
CA GLU A 433 -7.88 -14.85 -0.96
C GLU A 433 -9.37 -14.52 -0.93
N ALA A 434 -9.92 -14.43 0.28
CA ALA A 434 -11.25 -13.93 0.55
C ALA A 434 -11.16 -12.58 1.27
N VAL A 435 -11.92 -11.59 0.79
CA VAL A 435 -11.91 -10.22 1.28
C VAL A 435 -13.31 -9.76 1.61
N VAL A 436 -13.46 -9.11 2.75
CA VAL A 436 -14.66 -8.37 3.14
C VAL A 436 -14.26 -6.93 3.42
N ALA A 437 -15.01 -5.95 2.86
CA ALA A 437 -14.79 -4.53 3.11
C ALA A 437 -16.13 -3.79 3.27
N PHE A 438 -16.22 -2.87 4.22
CA PHE A 438 -17.46 -2.14 4.53
C PHE A 438 -17.23 -0.75 5.12
#